data_2feec7a908d696057a1f83298c4dd9bf
#
_entry.id   2feec7a908d696057a1f83298c4dd9bf
#
_cell.length_a   1.000
_cell.length_b   1.000
_cell.length_c   1.000
_cell.angle_alpha   90.00
_cell.angle_beta   90.00
_cell.angle_gamma   90.00
#
_symmetry.space_group_name_H-M   'P 1'
#
loop_
_entity.id
_entity.type
_entity.pdbx_description
1 polymer ?
#
loop_
_entity_poly.entity_id
_entity_poly.type
_entity_poly.pdbx_seq_one_letter_code
_entity_poly.pdbx_strand_id
1 'polypeptide(L)'
;SADLAKADIAETTIAGGGHLSVQVLNEFVSVARRKAGLDWREIDEVLGSVRQMCRVHSLTVETHDAARGLAQKHGLSFYDASIVASALLAGCDVLFSEDMQDGQRFGRALQVRNPFQVGR
;
A
#
# COMPACT_ATOMS: atom_id res chain seq x y z
N SER A 1 11.15 2.42 -18.41
CA SER A 1 10.26 1.26 -18.50
C SER A 1 8.96 1.54 -17.75
N ALA A 2 7.95 0.74 -18.05
CA ALA A 2 6.66 0.88 -17.38
C ALA A 2 6.78 0.71 -15.86
N ASP A 3 7.65 -0.17 -15.40
CA ASP A 3 7.86 -0.40 -13.98
C ASP A 3 8.50 0.82 -13.30
N LEU A 4 9.43 1.48 -13.98
CA LEU A 4 10.04 2.70 -13.45
C LEU A 4 9.03 3.84 -13.39
N ALA A 5 8.17 3.98 -14.41
CA ALA A 5 7.12 5.00 -14.41
C ALA A 5 6.13 4.78 -13.26
N LYS A 6 5.74 3.53 -13.01
CA LYS A 6 4.85 3.20 -11.89
C LYS A 6 5.52 3.52 -10.55
N ALA A 7 6.81 3.20 -10.42
CA ALA A 7 7.55 3.50 -9.21
C ALA A 7 7.62 5.00 -8.96
N ASP A 8 7.84 5.80 -10.01
CA ASP A 8 7.88 7.26 -9.90
C ASP A 8 6.54 7.84 -9.46
N ILE A 9 5.43 7.34 -10.01
CA ILE A 9 4.10 7.80 -9.61
C ILE A 9 3.81 7.42 -8.17
N ALA A 10 4.14 6.19 -7.79
CA ALA A 10 3.96 5.73 -6.41
C ALA A 10 4.80 6.57 -5.45
N GLU A 11 6.05 6.86 -5.80
CA GLU A 11 6.93 7.68 -4.98
C GLU A 11 6.37 9.09 -4.82
N THR A 12 5.88 9.70 -5.91
CA THR A 12 5.27 11.02 -5.86
C THR A 12 4.04 11.02 -4.95
N THR A 13 3.22 9.99 -5.03
CA THR A 13 2.05 9.85 -4.18
C THR A 13 2.43 9.75 -2.71
N ILE A 14 3.46 8.97 -2.40
CA ILE A 14 3.99 8.79 -1.05
C ILE A 14 4.60 10.09 -0.53
N ALA A 15 5.28 10.84 -1.38
CA ALA A 15 5.95 12.09 -1.00
C ALA A 15 4.97 13.16 -0.50
N GLY A 16 3.71 13.04 -0.83
CA GLY A 16 2.66 13.91 -0.29
C GLY A 16 2.35 13.65 1.17
N GLY A 17 3.02 12.71 1.79
CA GLY A 17 2.73 12.23 3.13
C GLY A 17 1.66 11.15 3.10
N GLY A 18 1.54 10.39 4.16
CA GLY A 18 0.51 9.37 4.20
C GLY A 18 0.87 8.21 5.11
N HIS A 19 0.11 7.15 4.97
CA HIS A 19 0.23 5.96 5.80
C HIS A 19 0.57 4.75 4.94
N LEU A 20 1.45 3.91 5.46
CA LEU A 20 1.82 2.64 4.84
C LEU A 20 1.75 1.54 5.87
N SER A 21 1.38 0.33 5.44
CA SER A 21 1.52 -0.84 6.29
C SER A 21 2.91 -1.45 6.11
N VAL A 22 3.38 -2.15 7.15
CA VAL A 22 4.61 -2.92 7.07
C VAL A 22 4.54 -3.93 5.92
N GLN A 23 3.34 -4.44 5.60
CA GLN A 23 3.16 -5.39 4.50
C GLN A 23 3.58 -4.77 3.16
N VAL A 24 3.28 -3.49 2.94
CA VAL A 24 3.70 -2.81 1.71
C VAL A 24 5.22 -2.71 1.63
N LEU A 25 5.87 -2.43 2.76
CA LEU A 25 7.34 -2.39 2.81
C LEU A 25 7.94 -3.76 2.49
N ASN A 26 7.35 -4.82 3.04
CA ASN A 26 7.81 -6.18 2.79
C ASN A 26 7.67 -6.56 1.31
N GLU A 27 6.56 -6.19 0.71
CA GLU A 27 6.33 -6.42 -0.72
C GLU A 27 7.36 -5.67 -1.57
N PHE A 28 7.65 -4.43 -1.22
CA PHE A 28 8.66 -3.66 -1.94
C PHE A 28 10.01 -4.38 -1.92
N VAL A 29 10.44 -4.85 -0.75
CA VAL A 29 11.72 -5.57 -0.64
C VAL A 29 11.72 -6.82 -1.54
N SER A 30 10.64 -7.59 -1.48
CA SER A 30 10.53 -8.82 -2.28
C SER A 30 10.64 -8.53 -3.78
N VAL A 31 9.89 -7.53 -4.24
CA VAL A 31 9.89 -7.17 -5.67
C VAL A 31 11.22 -6.56 -6.09
N ALA A 32 11.80 -5.70 -5.25
CA ALA A 32 13.07 -5.05 -5.55
C ALA A 32 14.20 -6.06 -5.73
N ARG A 33 14.23 -7.08 -4.86
CA ARG A 33 15.24 -8.14 -4.95
C ARG A 33 15.01 -9.06 -6.15
N ARG A 34 13.74 -9.46 -6.36
CA ARG A 34 13.41 -10.45 -7.38
C ARG A 34 13.40 -9.90 -8.80
N LYS A 35 12.78 -8.74 -8.99
CA LYS A 35 12.51 -8.21 -10.34
C LYS A 35 13.42 -7.08 -10.74
N ALA A 36 13.74 -6.18 -9.82
CA ALA A 36 14.52 -4.98 -10.16
C ALA A 36 16.01 -5.15 -9.94
N GLY A 37 16.43 -6.24 -9.28
CA GLY A 37 17.85 -6.53 -9.06
C GLY A 37 18.55 -5.52 -8.17
N LEU A 38 17.81 -4.83 -7.32
CA LEU A 38 18.41 -3.84 -6.40
C LEU A 38 19.21 -4.55 -5.32
N ASP A 39 20.35 -3.96 -4.95
CA ASP A 39 21.12 -4.48 -3.83
C ASP A 39 20.52 -3.93 -2.49
N TRP A 40 20.99 -4.49 -1.38
CA TRP A 40 20.45 -4.13 -0.07
C TRP A 40 20.69 -2.66 0.28
N ARG A 41 21.80 -2.08 -0.15
CA ARG A 41 22.07 -0.66 0.09
C ARG A 41 21.05 0.23 -0.61
N GLU A 42 20.73 -0.09 -1.86
CA GLU A 42 19.72 0.65 -2.62
C GLU A 42 18.35 0.52 -1.99
N ILE A 43 17.98 -0.69 -1.55
CA ILE A 43 16.72 -0.95 -0.86
C ILE A 43 16.64 -0.13 0.43
N ASP A 44 17.70 -0.16 1.23
CA ASP A 44 17.72 0.58 2.50
C ASP A 44 17.61 2.08 2.29
N GLU A 45 18.20 2.62 1.23
CA GLU A 45 18.08 4.04 0.90
C GLU A 45 16.64 4.42 0.57
N VAL A 46 15.97 3.61 -0.26
CA VAL A 46 14.57 3.87 -0.62
C VAL A 46 13.67 3.77 0.61
N LEU A 47 13.83 2.70 1.40
CA LEU A 47 13.01 2.51 2.59
C LEU A 47 13.25 3.61 3.62
N GLY A 48 14.49 4.08 3.77
CA GLY A 48 14.80 5.19 4.65
C GLY A 48 14.06 6.45 4.26
N SER A 49 14.02 6.77 2.97
CA SER A 49 13.28 7.93 2.46
C SER A 49 11.79 7.79 2.68
N VAL A 50 11.24 6.62 2.37
CA VAL A 50 9.81 6.35 2.55
C VAL A 50 9.42 6.50 4.02
N ARG A 51 10.22 5.96 4.94
CA ARG A 51 9.94 6.03 6.36
C ARG A 51 10.03 7.44 6.93
N GLN A 52 10.77 8.33 6.28
CA GLN A 52 10.80 9.75 6.67
C GLN A 52 9.56 10.51 6.21
N MET A 53 8.97 10.10 5.09
CA MET A 53 7.83 10.79 4.48
C MET A 53 6.48 10.23 4.91
N CYS A 54 6.43 8.98 5.33
CA CYS A 54 5.16 8.29 5.62
C CYS A 54 5.16 7.76 7.04
N ARG A 55 3.95 7.66 7.59
CA ARG A 55 3.73 6.96 8.85
C ARG A 55 3.53 5.48 8.54
N VAL A 56 4.37 4.63 9.14
CA VAL A 56 4.30 3.19 8.92
C VAL A 56 3.53 2.53 10.07
N HIS A 57 2.57 1.69 9.71
CA HIS A 57 1.71 0.99 10.67
C HIS A 57 2.08 -0.48 10.75
N SER A 58 2.19 -0.96 11.98
CA SER A 58 2.49 -2.36 12.25
C SER A 58 1.31 -3.26 11.86
N LEU A 59 1.64 -4.49 11.49
CA LEU A 59 0.65 -5.53 11.31
C LEU A 59 0.41 -6.18 12.68
N THR A 60 -0.79 -5.96 13.23
CA THR A 60 -1.16 -6.45 14.55
C THR A 60 -2.15 -7.60 14.42
N VAL A 61 -2.44 -8.26 15.54
CA VAL A 61 -3.50 -9.28 15.58
C VAL A 61 -4.84 -8.65 15.22
N GLU A 62 -5.07 -7.41 15.65
CA GLU A 62 -6.28 -6.68 15.29
C GLU A 62 -6.40 -6.48 13.79
N THR A 63 -5.30 -6.11 13.13
CA THR A 63 -5.26 -5.99 11.67
C THR A 63 -5.59 -7.32 11.00
N HIS A 64 -5.02 -8.40 11.52
CA HIS A 64 -5.29 -9.74 10.98
C HIS A 64 -6.76 -10.11 11.10
N ASP A 65 -7.36 -9.88 12.26
CA ASP A 65 -8.77 -10.22 12.47
C ASP A 65 -9.68 -9.41 11.55
N ALA A 66 -9.41 -8.11 11.42
CA ALA A 66 -10.15 -7.25 10.51
C ALA A 66 -10.00 -7.70 9.05
N ALA A 67 -8.79 -8.10 8.67
CA ALA A 67 -8.51 -8.58 7.31
C ALA A 67 -9.31 -9.85 6.99
N ARG A 68 -9.42 -10.79 7.94
CA ARG A 68 -10.21 -11.99 7.71
C ARG A 68 -11.68 -11.66 7.43
N GLY A 69 -12.22 -10.72 8.19
CA GLY A 69 -13.60 -10.27 7.98
C GLY A 69 -13.81 -9.63 6.61
N LEU A 70 -12.89 -8.77 6.22
CA LEU A 70 -12.94 -8.10 4.91
C LEU A 70 -12.80 -9.09 3.76
N ALA A 71 -11.89 -10.05 3.89
CA ALA A 71 -11.70 -11.07 2.86
C ALA A 71 -12.97 -11.89 2.65
N GLN A 72 -13.62 -12.28 3.75
CA GLN A 72 -14.86 -13.04 3.67
C GLN A 72 -16.01 -12.24 3.08
N LYS A 73 -16.14 -10.98 3.51
CA LYS A 73 -17.25 -10.14 3.07
C LYS A 73 -17.13 -9.69 1.62
N HIS A 74 -15.92 -9.36 1.18
CA HIS A 74 -15.70 -8.73 -0.11
C HIS A 74 -15.01 -9.62 -1.14
N GLY A 75 -14.64 -10.85 -0.76
CA GLY A 75 -13.97 -11.77 -1.67
C GLY A 75 -12.56 -11.31 -2.05
N LEU A 76 -11.90 -10.53 -1.20
CA LEU A 76 -10.55 -10.07 -1.45
C LEU A 76 -9.52 -11.15 -1.17
N SER A 77 -8.39 -11.09 -1.86
CA SER A 77 -7.22 -11.85 -1.43
C SER A 77 -6.86 -11.41 -0.01
N PHE A 78 -6.22 -12.29 0.74
CA PHE A 78 -5.87 -11.93 2.12
C PHE A 78 -4.85 -10.79 2.15
N TYR A 79 -3.98 -10.73 1.16
CA TYR A 79 -3.03 -9.64 1.00
C TYR A 79 -3.75 -8.28 0.87
N ASP A 80 -4.70 -8.19 -0.07
CA ASP A 80 -5.47 -6.96 -0.27
C ASP A 80 -6.30 -6.62 0.95
N ALA A 81 -6.92 -7.63 1.56
CA ALA A 81 -7.72 -7.44 2.77
C ALA A 81 -6.86 -6.88 3.91
N SER A 82 -5.62 -7.32 4.04
CA SER A 82 -4.70 -6.81 5.07
C SER A 82 -4.36 -5.34 4.84
N ILE A 83 -4.17 -4.94 3.59
CA ILE A 83 -3.90 -3.54 3.25
C ILE A 83 -5.12 -2.68 3.57
N VAL A 84 -6.31 -3.13 3.20
CA VAL A 84 -7.55 -2.41 3.51
C VAL A 84 -7.75 -2.29 5.02
N ALA A 85 -7.52 -3.39 5.76
CA ALA A 85 -7.64 -3.38 7.21
C ALA A 85 -6.70 -2.37 7.85
N SER A 86 -5.44 -2.34 7.40
CA SER A 86 -4.47 -1.36 7.91
C SER A 86 -4.94 0.08 7.66
N ALA A 87 -5.45 0.35 6.47
CA ALA A 87 -5.94 1.69 6.14
C ALA A 87 -7.13 2.09 7.00
N LEU A 88 -8.07 1.18 7.21
CA LEU A 88 -9.24 1.44 8.05
C LEU A 88 -8.84 1.70 9.50
N LEU A 89 -7.96 0.87 10.05
CA LEU A 89 -7.52 1.02 11.44
C LEU A 89 -6.68 2.29 11.63
N ALA A 90 -6.00 2.74 10.59
CA ALA A 90 -5.24 3.99 10.63
C ALA A 90 -6.13 5.23 10.45
N GLY A 91 -7.41 5.05 10.17
CA GLY A 91 -8.33 6.17 9.96
C GLY A 91 -8.16 6.85 8.61
N CYS A 92 -7.62 6.17 7.63
CA CYS A 92 -7.44 6.73 6.30
C CYS A 92 -8.77 6.86 5.57
N ASP A 93 -8.89 7.88 4.71
CA ASP A 93 -10.06 8.06 3.87
C ASP A 93 -9.80 7.65 2.40
N VAL A 94 -8.53 7.53 2.02
CA VAL A 94 -8.14 7.11 0.67
C VAL A 94 -7.09 6.03 0.76
N LEU A 95 -7.28 4.98 -0.04
CA LEU A 95 -6.30 3.92 -0.22
C LEU A 95 -5.90 3.89 -1.69
N PHE A 96 -4.61 4.13 -1.96
CA PHE A 96 -4.10 4.04 -3.33
C PHE A 96 -3.73 2.60 -3.66
N SER A 97 -4.33 2.06 -4.71
CA SER A 97 -4.05 0.71 -5.19
C SER A 97 -4.30 0.64 -6.69
N GLU A 98 -3.39 -0.01 -7.42
CA GLU A 98 -3.61 -0.26 -8.85
C GLU A 98 -4.33 -1.58 -9.09
N ASP A 99 -4.31 -2.49 -8.12
CA ASP A 99 -4.84 -3.85 -8.27
C ASP A 99 -6.31 -3.96 -7.88
N MET A 100 -6.78 -3.10 -7.00
CA MET A 100 -8.19 -3.11 -6.57
C MET A 100 -9.01 -2.17 -7.45
N GLN A 101 -10.32 -2.38 -7.43
CA GLN A 101 -11.23 -1.58 -8.24
C GLN A 101 -11.19 -0.11 -7.79
N ASP A 102 -10.91 0.79 -8.73
CA ASP A 102 -10.94 2.23 -8.49
C ASP A 102 -12.35 2.66 -8.09
N GLY A 103 -12.44 3.44 -7.04
CA GLY A 103 -13.72 3.93 -6.52
C GLY A 103 -14.40 3.00 -5.53
N GLN A 104 -13.89 1.78 -5.31
CA GLN A 104 -14.48 0.87 -4.35
C GLN A 104 -14.40 1.46 -2.95
N ARG A 105 -15.47 1.30 -2.18
CA ARG A 105 -15.55 1.82 -0.82
C ARG A 105 -15.55 0.69 0.20
N PHE A 106 -14.89 0.96 1.32
CA PHE A 106 -14.88 0.08 2.48
C PHE A 106 -15.28 0.90 3.71
N GLY A 107 -16.33 0.46 4.41
CA GLY A 107 -16.89 1.26 5.47
C GLY A 107 -17.49 2.55 4.92
N ARG A 108 -17.54 3.59 5.77
CA ARG A 108 -18.16 4.85 5.37
C ARG A 108 -17.19 5.82 4.70
N ALA A 109 -15.93 5.76 5.07
CA ALA A 109 -14.98 6.82 4.73
C ALA A 109 -13.90 6.40 3.75
N LEU A 110 -13.51 5.12 3.73
CA LEU A 110 -12.37 4.69 2.93
C LEU A 110 -12.77 4.42 1.48
N GLN A 111 -12.07 5.05 0.56
CA GLN A 111 -12.27 4.84 -0.87
C GLN A 111 -10.95 4.48 -1.53
N VAL A 112 -10.99 3.47 -2.41
CA VAL A 112 -9.85 3.08 -3.22
C VAL A 112 -9.72 4.02 -4.41
N ARG A 113 -8.49 4.45 -4.67
CA ARG A 113 -8.14 5.25 -5.84
C ARG A 113 -6.95 4.63 -6.53
N ASN A 114 -7.01 4.54 -7.85
CA ASN A 114 -5.86 4.08 -8.62
C ASN A 114 -4.95 5.29 -8.89
N PRO A 115 -3.70 5.29 -8.38
CA PRO A 115 -2.80 6.45 -8.55
C PRO A 115 -2.44 6.71 -10.01
N PHE A 116 -2.55 5.68 -10.87
CA PHE A 116 -2.24 5.81 -12.29
C PHE A 116 -3.41 6.33 -13.11
N GLN A 117 -4.57 6.53 -12.50
CA GLN A 117 -5.76 7.09 -13.11
C GLN A 117 -6.12 8.47 -12.56
N VAL A 118 -5.33 8.98 -11.64
CA VAL A 118 -5.53 10.30 -11.05
C VAL A 118 -5.34 11.36 -12.14
N GLY A 119 -6.26 12.32 -12.23
CA GLY A 119 -6.20 13.38 -13.21
C GLY A 119 -6.98 13.12 -14.49
N ARG A 120 -7.67 11.99 -14.60
CA ARG A 120 -8.58 11.71 -15.72
C ARG A 120 -9.86 12.52 -15.66
#